data_12a510d074b103414d3dba9c7b6f9555
#
_entry.id   12a510d074b103414d3dba9c7b6f9555
#
_cell.length_a   1.000
_cell.length_b   1.000
_cell.length_c   1.000
_cell.angle_alpha   90.00
_cell.angle_beta   90.00
_cell.angle_gamma   90.00
#
_symmetry.space_group_name_H-M   'P 1'
#
loop_
_entity.id
_entity.type
_entity.pdbx_description
1 polymer ?
#
loop_
_entity_poly.entity_id
_entity_poly.type
_entity_poly.pdbx_seq_one_letter_code
_entity_poly.pdbx_strand_id
1 'polypeptide(L)'
;NHYVCDESLYIHRPQPDLSTAENILLMLRPDKKYTELEAQVLDAALVLHMEHGGGNNSTFTTRVVTSAGSDTYSVIAAALSSLKGPKHGGANIKVVEMMADLRKEVSDWEDEEEVKEYLGKLLDKQAFDRKGLIYGMGHAVYSLSDPRARVFKHFVEALAIEKGRHKDFALYSMIERLAPEVIADKRKIYKGVSANVDFYSGFVYSMLDIPLELYTPI
;
A
#
# COMPACT_ATOMS: atom_id res chain seq x y z
N ASN A 1 -15.72 11.61 2.30
CA ASN A 1 -16.24 12.18 1.05
C ASN A 1 -16.51 13.67 1.12
N HIS A 2 -17.17 14.14 2.20
CA HIS A 2 -17.47 15.57 2.34
C HIS A 2 -16.23 16.47 2.20
N TYR A 3 -15.10 16.09 2.81
CA TYR A 3 -13.87 16.89 2.80
C TYR A 3 -12.95 16.61 1.61
N VAL A 4 -13.04 15.45 0.99
CA VAL A 4 -12.01 14.95 0.05
C VAL A 4 -12.51 14.89 -1.39
N CYS A 5 -13.83 14.72 -1.60
CA CYS A 5 -14.40 14.54 -2.93
C CYS A 5 -15.17 15.77 -3.40
N ASP A 6 -16.44 15.88 -3.07
CA ASP A 6 -17.38 16.82 -3.68
C ASP A 6 -18.20 17.63 -2.67
N GLU A 7 -17.80 17.65 -1.41
CA GLU A 7 -18.51 18.30 -0.31
C GLU A 7 -19.92 17.75 -0.04
N SER A 8 -20.31 16.67 -0.71
CA SER A 8 -21.59 16.03 -0.45
C SER A 8 -21.60 15.25 0.86
N LEU A 9 -22.72 15.26 1.57
CA LEU A 9 -22.93 14.46 2.76
C LEU A 9 -23.97 13.36 2.46
N TYR A 10 -23.52 12.12 2.47
CA TYR A 10 -24.42 10.98 2.46
C TYR A 10 -24.01 9.98 3.55
N ILE A 11 -25.01 9.32 4.13
CA ILE A 11 -24.82 8.35 5.19
C ILE A 11 -25.44 7.04 4.72
N HIS A 12 -24.57 6.07 4.42
CA HIS A 12 -24.99 4.71 4.10
C HIS A 12 -24.82 3.83 5.34
N ARG A 13 -25.87 3.11 5.71
CA ARG A 13 -25.82 2.17 6.84
C ARG A 13 -25.23 0.84 6.38
N PRO A 14 -24.33 0.22 7.17
CA PRO A 14 -23.87 -1.12 6.90
C PRO A 14 -25.04 -2.10 6.90
N GLN A 15 -24.92 -3.15 6.09
CA GLN A 15 -25.92 -4.19 5.95
C GLN A 15 -25.41 -5.49 6.58
N PRO A 16 -26.21 -6.16 7.42
CA PRO A 16 -25.78 -7.35 8.14
C PRO A 16 -25.41 -8.55 7.25
N ASP A 17 -26.02 -8.61 6.07
CA ASP A 17 -25.82 -9.72 5.12
C ASP A 17 -24.59 -9.56 4.22
N LEU A 18 -23.92 -8.39 4.28
CA LEU A 18 -22.73 -8.10 3.51
C LEU A 18 -21.45 -8.34 4.34
N SER A 19 -20.38 -8.72 3.65
CA SER A 19 -19.04 -8.82 4.25
C SER A 19 -18.51 -7.46 4.72
N THR A 20 -17.42 -7.46 5.46
CA THR A 20 -16.75 -6.22 5.89
C THR A 20 -16.28 -5.40 4.68
N ALA A 21 -15.66 -6.04 3.70
CA ALA A 21 -15.19 -5.37 2.48
C ALA A 21 -16.34 -4.75 1.68
N GLU A 22 -17.41 -5.48 1.46
CA GLU A 22 -18.62 -4.99 0.78
C GLU A 22 -19.23 -3.80 1.51
N ASN A 23 -19.34 -3.87 2.84
CA ASN A 23 -19.84 -2.76 3.64
C ASN A 23 -18.94 -1.52 3.57
N ILE A 24 -17.61 -1.68 3.53
CA ILE A 24 -16.69 -0.55 3.34
C ILE A 24 -16.94 0.11 1.99
N LEU A 25 -17.00 -0.65 0.89
CA LEU A 25 -17.25 -0.12 -0.45
C LEU A 25 -18.62 0.55 -0.56
N LEU A 26 -19.66 -0.10 0.00
CA LEU A 26 -21.02 0.45 0.04
C LEU A 26 -21.09 1.79 0.77
N MET A 27 -20.39 1.90 1.91
CA MET A 27 -20.41 3.13 2.71
C MET A 27 -19.58 4.26 2.11
N LEU A 28 -18.51 3.93 1.39
CA LEU A 28 -17.62 4.93 0.77
C LEU A 28 -18.19 5.53 -0.52
N ARG A 29 -19.02 4.79 -1.26
CA ARG A 29 -19.48 5.18 -2.59
C ARG A 29 -20.85 5.84 -2.56
N PRO A 30 -21.02 7.01 -3.21
CA PRO A 30 -22.33 7.71 -3.26
C PRO A 30 -23.43 6.83 -3.84
N ASP A 31 -23.14 6.06 -4.88
CA ASP A 31 -24.07 5.21 -5.59
C ASP A 31 -24.22 3.78 -5.00
N LYS A 32 -23.42 3.45 -3.98
CA LYS A 32 -23.37 2.14 -3.29
C LYS A 32 -22.95 0.98 -4.19
N LYS A 33 -22.41 1.24 -5.38
CA LYS A 33 -22.07 0.20 -6.35
C LYS A 33 -20.63 -0.24 -6.20
N TYR A 34 -20.42 -1.53 -6.34
CA TYR A 34 -19.12 -2.18 -6.43
C TYR A 34 -19.25 -3.49 -7.23
N THR A 35 -18.15 -3.97 -7.76
CA THR A 35 -18.12 -5.30 -8.41
C THR A 35 -17.75 -6.38 -7.39
N GLU A 36 -18.06 -7.62 -7.71
CA GLU A 36 -17.66 -8.76 -6.88
C GLU A 36 -16.14 -8.83 -6.74
N LEU A 37 -15.40 -8.55 -7.83
CA LEU A 37 -13.94 -8.53 -7.80
C LEU A 37 -13.40 -7.44 -6.88
N GLU A 38 -13.96 -6.24 -6.90
CA GLU A 38 -13.58 -5.17 -5.97
C GLU A 38 -13.76 -5.59 -4.51
N ALA A 39 -14.86 -6.22 -4.18
CA ALA A 39 -15.12 -6.72 -2.82
C ALA A 39 -14.12 -7.82 -2.44
N GLN A 40 -13.86 -8.78 -3.32
CA GLN A 40 -12.87 -9.85 -3.10
C GLN A 40 -11.45 -9.31 -2.91
N VAL A 41 -11.04 -8.34 -3.72
CA VAL A 41 -9.72 -7.71 -3.62
C VAL A 41 -9.57 -6.94 -2.31
N LEU A 42 -10.59 -6.19 -1.91
CA LEU A 42 -10.56 -5.47 -0.63
C LEU A 42 -10.56 -6.43 0.57
N ASP A 43 -11.35 -7.51 0.51
CA ASP A 43 -11.37 -8.54 1.55
C ASP A 43 -10.00 -9.20 1.69
N ALA A 44 -9.37 -9.57 0.57
CA ALA A 44 -8.01 -10.09 0.56
C ALA A 44 -7.01 -9.09 1.15
N ALA A 45 -7.13 -7.79 0.83
CA ALA A 45 -6.29 -6.74 1.41
C ALA A 45 -6.44 -6.69 2.93
N LEU A 46 -7.66 -6.68 3.45
CA LEU A 46 -7.94 -6.67 4.89
C LEU A 46 -7.31 -7.88 5.57
N VAL A 47 -7.47 -9.09 5.02
CA VAL A 47 -6.88 -10.32 5.57
C VAL A 47 -5.36 -10.24 5.59
N LEU A 48 -4.73 -9.77 4.50
CA LEU A 48 -3.26 -9.68 4.39
C LEU A 48 -2.65 -8.64 5.33
N HIS A 49 -3.42 -7.63 5.76
CA HIS A 49 -2.99 -6.60 6.70
C HIS A 49 -3.33 -6.90 8.17
N MET A 50 -4.15 -7.92 8.45
CA MET A 50 -4.53 -8.29 9.83
C MET A 50 -3.36 -8.78 10.68
N GLU A 51 -2.33 -9.33 10.05
CA GLU A 51 -1.20 -9.94 10.76
C GLU A 51 0.11 -9.51 10.11
N HIS A 52 1.05 -9.05 10.94
CA HIS A 52 2.36 -8.56 10.49
C HIS A 52 3.52 -9.14 11.33
N GLY A 53 3.26 -10.14 12.14
CA GLY A 53 4.26 -10.65 13.07
C GLY A 53 4.58 -9.72 14.21
N GLY A 54 4.77 -9.80 15.32
CA GLY A 54 4.84 -8.96 16.52
C GLY A 54 5.92 -7.89 16.58
N GLY A 55 6.59 -7.57 15.48
CA GLY A 55 7.80 -6.73 15.48
C GLY A 55 7.61 -5.25 15.13
N ASN A 56 6.39 -4.78 14.89
CA ASN A 56 6.14 -3.39 14.54
C ASN A 56 5.83 -2.50 15.75
N ASN A 57 5.91 -1.17 15.55
CA ASN A 57 5.78 -0.21 16.63
C ASN A 57 4.37 -0.17 17.24
N SER A 58 3.32 -0.34 16.44
CA SER A 58 1.94 -0.37 16.94
C SER A 58 1.65 -1.64 17.74
N THR A 59 2.17 -2.79 17.34
CA THR A 59 2.09 -4.04 18.13
C THR A 59 2.84 -3.91 19.46
N PHE A 60 4.03 -3.28 19.44
CA PHE A 60 4.77 -3.00 20.67
C PHE A 60 3.95 -2.09 21.60
N THR A 61 3.38 -1.01 21.07
CA THR A 61 2.50 -0.09 21.83
C THR A 61 1.30 -0.83 22.41
N THR A 62 0.65 -1.68 21.61
CA THR A 62 -0.46 -2.54 22.06
C THR A 62 -0.05 -3.36 23.28
N ARG A 63 1.06 -4.08 23.21
CA ARG A 63 1.55 -4.93 24.29
C ARG A 63 1.90 -4.14 25.53
N VAL A 64 2.57 -2.98 25.40
CA VAL A 64 2.94 -2.13 26.51
C VAL A 64 1.71 -1.63 27.26
N VAL A 65 0.73 -1.06 26.56
CA VAL A 65 -0.49 -0.52 27.19
C VAL A 65 -1.36 -1.63 27.77
N THR A 66 -1.47 -2.78 27.09
CA THR A 66 -2.19 -3.95 27.61
C THR A 66 -1.56 -4.47 28.91
N SER A 67 -0.21 -4.53 28.97
CA SER A 67 0.50 -5.04 30.15
C SER A 67 0.30 -4.17 31.41
N ALA A 68 -0.09 -2.92 31.23
CA ALA A 68 -0.45 -2.01 32.31
C ALA A 68 -1.88 -2.21 32.84
N GLY A 69 -2.68 -3.13 32.24
CA GLY A 69 -4.06 -3.38 32.63
C GLY A 69 -5.07 -2.36 32.10
N SER A 70 -4.71 -1.61 31.04
CA SER A 70 -5.64 -0.68 30.40
C SER A 70 -6.77 -1.41 29.68
N ASP A 71 -7.90 -0.71 29.49
CA ASP A 71 -9.04 -1.22 28.72
C ASP A 71 -8.75 -1.32 27.23
N THR A 72 -9.54 -2.14 26.52
CA THR A 72 -9.36 -2.41 25.09
C THR A 72 -9.42 -1.14 24.24
N TYR A 73 -10.29 -0.18 24.54
CA TYR A 73 -10.41 1.04 23.73
C TYR A 73 -9.16 1.91 23.85
N SER A 74 -8.64 2.06 25.06
CA SER A 74 -7.39 2.79 25.30
C SER A 74 -6.19 2.13 24.62
N VAL A 75 -6.11 0.79 24.63
CA VAL A 75 -5.07 0.01 23.97
C VAL A 75 -5.11 0.24 22.46
N ILE A 76 -6.28 0.11 21.84
CA ILE A 76 -6.44 0.30 20.39
C ILE A 76 -6.20 1.76 20.00
N ALA A 77 -6.69 2.73 20.75
CA ALA A 77 -6.43 4.14 20.50
C ALA A 77 -4.93 4.47 20.53
N ALA A 78 -4.18 3.92 21.48
CA ALA A 78 -2.74 4.09 21.57
C ALA A 78 -2.01 3.44 20.39
N ALA A 79 -2.42 2.23 19.98
CA ALA A 79 -1.86 1.52 18.83
C ALA A 79 -2.10 2.29 17.51
N LEU A 80 -3.31 2.80 17.29
CA LEU A 80 -3.66 3.63 16.14
C LEU A 80 -2.87 4.95 16.13
N SER A 81 -2.67 5.57 17.29
CA SER A 81 -1.83 6.77 17.41
C SER A 81 -0.38 6.50 17.02
N SER A 82 0.15 5.32 17.36
CA SER A 82 1.46 4.88 16.93
C SER A 82 1.52 4.65 15.41
N LEU A 83 0.50 3.96 14.85
CA LEU A 83 0.42 3.66 13.42
C LEU A 83 0.30 4.92 12.57
N LYS A 84 -0.43 5.94 13.05
CA LYS A 84 -0.61 7.23 12.38
C LYS A 84 0.69 7.99 12.12
N GLY A 85 1.77 7.69 12.85
CA GLY A 85 3.05 8.37 12.72
C GLY A 85 3.69 8.16 11.34
N PRO A 86 4.28 9.23 10.73
CA PRO A 86 4.80 9.18 9.35
C PRO A 86 6.02 8.26 9.18
N LYS A 87 6.58 7.73 10.25
CA LYS A 87 7.68 6.76 10.21
C LYS A 87 7.21 5.32 10.33
N HIS A 88 5.93 5.09 10.60
CA HIS A 88 5.37 3.76 10.81
C HIS A 88 4.27 3.44 9.78
N GLY A 89 3.16 4.17 9.78
CA GLY A 89 2.14 4.05 8.75
C GLY A 89 2.42 4.92 7.53
N GLY A 90 1.81 4.61 6.40
CA GLY A 90 1.87 5.42 5.19
C GLY A 90 2.97 5.04 4.20
N ALA A 91 3.59 3.87 4.32
CA ALA A 91 4.54 3.37 3.32
C ALA A 91 3.86 3.20 1.94
N ASN A 92 2.62 2.73 1.90
CA ASN A 92 1.83 2.61 0.69
C ASN A 92 1.54 3.98 0.02
N ILE A 93 1.27 5.03 0.81
CA ILE A 93 1.11 6.39 0.27
C ILE A 93 2.42 6.85 -0.38
N LYS A 94 3.57 6.58 0.25
CA LYS A 94 4.88 6.91 -0.33
C LYS A 94 5.17 6.17 -1.62
N VAL A 95 4.71 4.93 -1.76
CA VAL A 95 4.79 4.20 -3.04
C VAL A 95 3.97 4.91 -4.11
N VAL A 96 2.73 5.28 -3.82
CA VAL A 96 1.85 5.98 -4.77
C VAL A 96 2.44 7.33 -5.21
N GLU A 97 2.95 8.12 -4.26
CA GLU A 97 3.62 9.39 -4.54
C GLU A 97 4.87 9.21 -5.40
N MET A 98 5.72 8.22 -5.09
CA MET A 98 6.91 7.87 -5.87
C MET A 98 6.54 7.43 -7.28
N MET A 99 5.51 6.62 -7.45
CA MET A 99 5.01 6.19 -8.76
C MET A 99 4.43 7.36 -9.57
N ALA A 100 3.81 8.32 -8.90
CA ALA A 100 3.32 9.54 -9.55
C ALA A 100 4.47 10.45 -10.01
N ASP A 101 5.56 10.54 -9.24
CA ASP A 101 6.77 11.25 -9.62
C ASP A 101 7.47 10.56 -10.79
N LEU A 102 7.63 9.23 -10.75
CA LEU A 102 8.19 8.44 -11.84
C LEU A 102 7.46 8.70 -13.16
N ARG A 103 6.11 8.68 -13.14
CA ARG A 103 5.30 8.91 -14.35
C ARG A 103 5.49 10.28 -14.97
N LYS A 104 5.98 11.26 -14.23
CA LYS A 104 6.28 12.61 -14.74
C LYS A 104 7.69 12.70 -15.29
N GLU A 105 8.64 11.99 -14.67
CA GLU A 105 10.07 12.09 -14.97
C GLU A 105 10.52 11.11 -16.08
N VAL A 106 9.82 9.96 -16.22
CA VAL A 106 10.11 8.92 -17.20
C VAL A 106 9.20 9.10 -18.41
N SER A 107 9.80 9.24 -19.60
CA SER A 107 9.05 9.51 -20.83
C SER A 107 8.42 8.25 -21.40
N ASP A 108 9.12 7.13 -21.35
CA ASP A 108 8.64 5.82 -21.81
C ASP A 108 8.67 4.81 -20.66
N TRP A 109 7.49 4.46 -20.17
CA TRP A 109 7.32 3.50 -19.05
C TRP A 109 7.59 2.04 -19.47
N GLU A 110 7.72 1.77 -20.76
CA GLU A 110 8.04 0.45 -21.29
C GLU A 110 9.56 0.28 -21.51
N ASP A 111 10.33 1.38 -21.46
CA ASP A 111 11.80 1.36 -21.54
C ASP A 111 12.42 1.04 -20.17
N GLU A 112 12.94 -0.18 -20.03
CA GLU A 112 13.58 -0.65 -18.81
C GLU A 112 14.81 0.17 -18.40
N GLU A 113 15.56 0.69 -19.35
CA GLU A 113 16.77 1.46 -19.04
C GLU A 113 16.43 2.85 -18.49
N GLU A 114 15.40 3.50 -19.05
CA GLU A 114 14.91 4.77 -18.52
C GLU A 114 14.34 4.60 -17.10
N VAL A 115 13.59 3.54 -16.87
CA VAL A 115 13.06 3.20 -15.52
C VAL A 115 14.21 2.89 -14.56
N LYS A 116 15.22 2.10 -14.95
CA LYS A 116 16.40 1.83 -14.11
C LYS A 116 17.17 3.10 -13.76
N GLU A 117 17.35 4.01 -14.73
CA GLU A 117 18.01 5.30 -14.48
C GLU A 117 17.27 6.10 -13.41
N TYR A 118 15.93 6.18 -13.51
CA TYR A 118 15.11 6.84 -12.49
C TYR A 118 15.25 6.19 -11.12
N LEU A 119 15.20 4.85 -11.04
CA LEU A 119 15.40 4.11 -9.76
C LEU A 119 16.80 4.40 -9.19
N GLY A 120 17.81 4.53 -10.06
CA GLY A 120 19.16 4.95 -9.67
C GLY A 120 19.18 6.36 -9.07
N LYS A 121 18.50 7.33 -9.69
CA LYS A 121 18.35 8.71 -9.19
C LYS A 121 17.67 8.75 -7.82
N LEU A 122 16.66 7.88 -7.57
CA LEU A 122 16.03 7.75 -6.24
C LEU A 122 17.07 7.37 -5.19
N LEU A 123 17.89 6.34 -5.44
CA LEU A 123 18.92 5.88 -4.49
C LEU A 123 20.04 6.89 -4.27
N ASP A 124 20.37 7.68 -5.30
CA ASP A 124 21.36 8.74 -5.27
C ASP A 124 20.83 10.05 -4.63
N LYS A 125 19.58 10.06 -4.15
CA LYS A 125 18.90 11.20 -3.53
C LYS A 125 18.70 12.39 -4.50
N GLN A 126 18.52 12.10 -5.78
CA GLN A 126 18.37 13.10 -6.83
C GLN A 126 16.93 13.23 -7.34
N ALA A 127 16.05 12.30 -7.00
CA ALA A 127 14.65 12.28 -7.42
C ALA A 127 13.68 12.15 -6.23
N PHE A 128 12.41 12.44 -6.48
CA PHE A 128 11.31 12.38 -5.53
C PHE A 128 11.62 13.14 -4.23
N ASP A 129 11.56 12.48 -3.08
CA ASP A 129 11.74 13.09 -1.75
C ASP A 129 13.21 13.15 -1.27
N ARG A 130 14.15 12.74 -2.11
CA ARG A 130 15.61 12.74 -1.88
C ARG A 130 16.06 11.96 -0.64
N LYS A 131 15.28 10.99 -0.18
CA LYS A 131 15.66 10.14 0.96
C LYS A 131 16.53 8.95 0.57
N GLY A 132 16.66 8.68 -0.72
CA GLY A 132 17.46 7.57 -1.23
C GLY A 132 16.79 6.22 -1.02
N LEU A 133 15.47 6.16 -1.12
CA LEU A 133 14.69 4.95 -0.91
C LEU A 133 13.82 4.66 -2.14
N ILE A 134 13.72 3.38 -2.50
CA ILE A 134 12.66 2.88 -3.36
C ILE A 134 11.59 2.32 -2.42
N TYR A 135 10.50 3.05 -2.25
CA TYR A 135 9.44 2.69 -1.32
C TYR A 135 8.73 1.41 -1.74
N GLY A 136 8.28 0.63 -0.76
CA GLY A 136 7.67 -0.67 -1.00
C GLY A 136 8.67 -1.81 -1.27
N MET A 137 9.98 -1.51 -1.28
CA MET A 137 11.05 -2.49 -1.49
C MET A 137 11.79 -2.78 -0.19
N GLY A 138 11.91 -4.08 0.14
CA GLY A 138 12.55 -4.57 1.36
C GLY A 138 11.59 -4.67 2.54
N HIS A 139 11.95 -5.51 3.50
CA HIS A 139 11.18 -5.75 4.71
C HIS A 139 12.12 -6.19 5.86
N ALA A 140 11.76 -5.84 7.10
CA ALA A 140 12.55 -6.21 8.27
C ALA A 140 12.61 -7.74 8.49
N VAL A 141 11.51 -8.44 8.17
CA VAL A 141 11.36 -9.89 8.36
C VAL A 141 11.62 -10.66 7.07
N TYR A 142 11.01 -10.24 5.95
CA TYR A 142 11.05 -10.94 4.67
C TYR A 142 12.22 -10.45 3.81
N SER A 143 13.22 -11.31 3.60
CA SER A 143 14.40 -10.99 2.80
C SER A 143 14.38 -11.57 1.38
N LEU A 144 13.68 -12.70 1.18
CA LEU A 144 13.59 -13.38 -0.12
C LEU A 144 12.31 -13.03 -0.87
N SER A 145 11.18 -13.03 -0.17
CA SER A 145 9.89 -12.61 -0.70
C SER A 145 8.92 -12.36 0.44
N ASP A 146 8.03 -11.37 0.30
CA ASP A 146 6.88 -11.22 1.17
C ASP A 146 5.72 -12.08 0.63
N PRO A 147 5.29 -13.13 1.34
CA PRO A 147 4.22 -14.00 0.87
C PRO A 147 2.91 -13.25 0.68
N ARG A 148 2.67 -12.18 1.44
CA ARG A 148 1.49 -11.32 1.31
C ARG A 148 1.51 -10.56 -0.02
N ALA A 149 2.64 -9.99 -0.41
CA ALA A 149 2.78 -9.30 -1.69
C ALA A 149 2.56 -10.25 -2.89
N ARG A 150 3.01 -11.50 -2.79
CA ARG A 150 2.81 -12.52 -3.83
C ARG A 150 1.34 -12.88 -4.01
N VAL A 151 0.64 -13.15 -2.90
CA VAL A 151 -0.80 -13.45 -2.94
C VAL A 151 -1.56 -12.23 -3.49
N PHE A 152 -1.24 -11.05 -3.00
CA PHE A 152 -1.93 -9.83 -3.36
C PHE A 152 -1.76 -9.47 -4.84
N LYS A 153 -0.56 -9.68 -5.40
CA LYS A 153 -0.25 -9.40 -6.81
C LYS A 153 -1.23 -10.06 -7.79
N HIS A 154 -1.69 -11.27 -7.50
CA HIS A 154 -2.67 -11.97 -8.34
C HIS A 154 -4.01 -11.22 -8.41
N PHE A 155 -4.50 -10.73 -7.26
CA PHE A 155 -5.71 -9.91 -7.21
C PHE A 155 -5.52 -8.55 -7.88
N VAL A 156 -4.33 -7.96 -7.73
CA VAL A 156 -3.99 -6.66 -8.36
C VAL A 156 -4.05 -6.73 -9.86
N GLU A 157 -3.52 -7.80 -10.45
CA GLU A 157 -3.55 -8.03 -11.90
C GLU A 157 -4.98 -8.10 -12.43
N ALA A 158 -5.83 -8.93 -11.81
CA ALA A 158 -7.23 -9.07 -12.20
C ALA A 158 -8.00 -7.74 -12.12
N LEU A 159 -7.82 -7.00 -11.01
CA LEU A 159 -8.45 -5.71 -10.82
C LEU A 159 -7.94 -4.66 -11.82
N ALA A 160 -6.64 -4.65 -12.11
CA ALA A 160 -6.04 -3.72 -13.08
C ALA A 160 -6.59 -3.94 -14.50
N ILE A 161 -6.87 -5.19 -14.88
CA ILE A 161 -7.54 -5.52 -16.14
C ILE A 161 -8.96 -4.98 -16.14
N GLU A 162 -9.75 -5.25 -15.09
CA GLU A 162 -11.15 -4.79 -14.97
C GLU A 162 -11.23 -3.25 -15.03
N LYS A 163 -10.29 -2.56 -14.40
CA LYS A 163 -10.23 -1.09 -14.35
C LYS A 163 -9.54 -0.44 -15.55
N GLY A 164 -9.08 -1.22 -16.54
CA GLY A 164 -8.35 -0.70 -17.70
C GLY A 164 -6.97 -0.10 -17.36
N ARG A 165 -6.39 -0.51 -16.22
CA ARG A 165 -5.10 -0.01 -15.71
C ARG A 165 -3.95 -1.01 -15.86
N HIS A 166 -4.03 -1.88 -16.86
CA HIS A 166 -3.01 -2.90 -17.13
C HIS A 166 -1.61 -2.32 -17.39
N LYS A 167 -1.51 -1.12 -17.99
CA LYS A 167 -0.20 -0.43 -18.20
C LYS A 167 0.44 -0.02 -16.87
N ASP A 168 -0.35 0.48 -15.93
CA ASP A 168 0.13 0.77 -14.58
C ASP A 168 0.65 -0.51 -13.91
N PHE A 169 -0.12 -1.61 -14.00
CA PHE A 169 0.31 -2.89 -13.44
C PHE A 169 1.61 -3.42 -14.06
N ALA A 170 1.76 -3.27 -15.38
CA ALA A 170 3.00 -3.63 -16.08
C ALA A 170 4.20 -2.83 -15.53
N LEU A 171 4.04 -1.52 -15.32
CA LEU A 171 5.07 -0.66 -14.72
C LEU A 171 5.41 -1.09 -13.29
N TYR A 172 4.40 -1.36 -12.44
CA TYR A 172 4.65 -1.90 -11.08
C TYR A 172 5.42 -3.22 -11.12
N SER A 173 5.03 -4.14 -12.02
CA SER A 173 5.71 -5.43 -12.19
C SER A 173 7.14 -5.29 -12.69
N MET A 174 7.41 -4.32 -13.57
CA MET A 174 8.75 -3.98 -14.05
C MET A 174 9.61 -3.46 -12.89
N ILE A 175 9.11 -2.52 -12.10
CA ILE A 175 9.84 -1.96 -10.95
C ILE A 175 10.11 -3.05 -9.90
N GLU A 176 9.15 -3.92 -9.60
CA GLU A 176 9.34 -5.06 -8.70
C GLU A 176 10.53 -5.94 -9.12
N ARG A 177 10.72 -6.14 -10.42
CA ARG A 177 11.83 -6.91 -10.98
C ARG A 177 13.15 -6.13 -10.99
N LEU A 178 13.14 -4.87 -11.39
CA LEU A 178 14.35 -4.07 -11.59
C LEU A 178 14.93 -3.50 -10.28
N ALA A 179 14.08 -3.11 -9.33
CA ALA A 179 14.51 -2.45 -8.11
C ALA A 179 15.51 -3.27 -7.27
N PRO A 180 15.35 -4.61 -7.09
CA PRO A 180 16.34 -5.41 -6.38
C PRO A 180 17.73 -5.36 -7.02
N GLU A 181 17.82 -5.37 -8.36
CA GLU A 181 19.08 -5.29 -9.10
C GLU A 181 19.74 -3.93 -8.88
N VAL A 182 18.99 -2.84 -9.07
CA VAL A 182 19.50 -1.47 -8.89
C VAL A 182 19.94 -1.22 -7.45
N ILE A 183 19.21 -1.75 -6.46
CA ILE A 183 19.57 -1.65 -5.04
C ILE A 183 20.87 -2.43 -4.76
N ALA A 184 20.99 -3.65 -5.29
CA ALA A 184 22.19 -4.47 -5.11
C ALA A 184 23.44 -3.77 -5.66
N ASP A 185 23.35 -3.27 -6.88
CA ASP A 185 24.46 -2.59 -7.56
C ASP A 185 24.91 -1.32 -6.84
N LYS A 186 23.93 -0.46 -6.45
CA LYS A 186 24.22 0.83 -5.83
C LYS A 186 24.67 0.72 -4.38
N ARG A 187 24.09 -0.20 -3.61
CA ARG A 187 24.32 -0.31 -2.15
C ARG A 187 25.25 -1.43 -1.75
N LYS A 188 25.68 -2.28 -2.70
CA LYS A 188 26.49 -3.48 -2.43
C LYS A 188 25.83 -4.39 -1.37
N ILE A 189 24.51 -4.43 -1.36
CA ILE A 189 23.74 -5.27 -0.44
C ILE A 189 23.47 -6.61 -1.14
N TYR A 190 24.12 -7.66 -0.69
CA TYR A 190 23.93 -9.01 -1.21
C TYR A 190 22.79 -9.79 -0.52
N LYS A 191 22.14 -9.18 0.48
CA LYS A 191 20.93 -9.72 1.07
C LYS A 191 19.77 -9.40 0.13
N GLY A 192 18.99 -10.41 -0.26
CA GLY A 192 17.85 -10.24 -1.14
C GLY A 192 16.91 -9.11 -0.68
N VAL A 193 16.42 -8.34 -1.64
CA VAL A 193 15.41 -7.31 -1.46
C VAL A 193 14.22 -7.69 -2.32
N SER A 194 13.02 -7.64 -1.77
CA SER A 194 11.78 -7.96 -2.47
C SER A 194 10.72 -6.91 -2.21
N ALA A 195 9.72 -6.83 -3.08
CA ALA A 195 8.54 -6.03 -2.83
C ALA A 195 7.81 -6.54 -1.58
N ASN A 196 7.36 -5.62 -0.75
CA ASN A 196 6.48 -5.90 0.38
C ASN A 196 5.01 -5.59 0.02
N VAL A 197 4.08 -5.87 0.95
CA VAL A 197 2.64 -5.67 0.70
C VAL A 197 2.29 -4.22 0.36
N ASP A 198 3.01 -3.23 0.94
CA ASP A 198 2.77 -1.81 0.70
C ASP A 198 3.06 -1.38 -0.73
N PHE A 199 3.90 -2.14 -1.45
CA PHE A 199 4.21 -1.84 -2.85
C PHE A 199 2.96 -1.88 -3.74
N TYR A 200 2.04 -2.81 -3.48
CA TYR A 200 0.83 -2.98 -4.27
C TYR A 200 -0.42 -2.38 -3.62
N SER A 201 -0.49 -2.29 -2.29
CA SER A 201 -1.72 -1.91 -1.59
C SER A 201 -2.23 -0.52 -1.96
N GLY A 202 -1.33 0.47 -2.08
CA GLY A 202 -1.73 1.81 -2.50
C GLY A 202 -2.26 1.85 -3.94
N PHE A 203 -1.74 1.03 -4.84
CA PHE A 203 -2.25 0.90 -6.20
C PHE A 203 -3.67 0.31 -6.20
N VAL A 204 -3.90 -0.74 -5.42
CA VAL A 204 -5.24 -1.33 -5.24
C VAL A 204 -6.22 -0.30 -4.71
N TYR A 205 -5.88 0.39 -3.64
CA TYR A 205 -6.77 1.40 -3.05
C TYR A 205 -7.11 2.51 -4.04
N SER A 206 -6.16 2.90 -4.90
CA SER A 206 -6.42 3.86 -5.98
C SER A 206 -7.40 3.32 -7.04
N MET A 207 -7.39 2.02 -7.31
CA MET A 207 -8.33 1.38 -8.25
C MET A 207 -9.72 1.16 -7.65
N LEU A 208 -9.80 1.13 -6.32
CA LEU A 208 -11.05 1.05 -5.57
C LEU A 208 -11.66 2.42 -5.26
N ASP A 209 -11.05 3.51 -5.74
CA ASP A 209 -11.44 4.89 -5.47
C ASP A 209 -11.47 5.23 -3.97
N ILE A 210 -10.57 4.60 -3.20
CA ILE A 210 -10.41 4.90 -1.78
C ILE A 210 -9.57 6.19 -1.65
N PRO A 211 -10.02 7.19 -0.89
CA PRO A 211 -9.24 8.40 -0.65
C PRO A 211 -7.91 8.11 0.06
N LEU A 212 -6.86 8.88 -0.28
CA LEU A 212 -5.52 8.71 0.32
C LEU A 212 -5.52 8.75 1.85
N GLU A 213 -6.41 9.55 2.44
CA GLU A 213 -6.59 9.70 3.89
C GLU A 213 -7.03 8.40 4.58
N LEU A 214 -7.60 7.47 3.83
CA LEU A 214 -8.05 6.17 4.33
C LEU A 214 -7.06 5.04 4.07
N TYR A 215 -5.93 5.27 3.41
CA TYR A 215 -4.96 4.20 3.11
C TYR A 215 -4.33 3.60 4.38
N THR A 216 -4.01 4.43 5.36
CA THR A 216 -3.47 3.96 6.64
C THR A 216 -4.54 3.36 7.57
N PRO A 217 -5.78 3.91 7.64
CA PRO A 217 -6.86 3.31 8.42
C PRO A 217 -7.36 1.96 7.94
N ILE A 218 -7.28 1.69 6.63
CA ILE A 218 -7.68 0.41 6.02
C ILE A 218 -6.53 -0.58 6.08
#